data_11c030bf05d11ec7fa86d5032438a78a
#
_entry.id   11c030bf05d11ec7fa86d5032438a78a
#
_cell.length_a   1.000
_cell.length_b   1.000
_cell.length_c   1.000
_cell.angle_alpha   90.00
_cell.angle_beta   90.00
_cell.angle_gamma   90.00
#
_symmetry.space_group_name_H-M   'P 1'
#
loop_
_entity.id
_entity.type
_entity.pdbx_description
1 polymer ?
#
loop_
_entity_poly.entity_id
_entity_poly.type
_entity_poly.pdbx_seq_one_letter_code
_entity_poly.pdbx_strand_id
1 'polypeptide(L)'
;MLGPTRAANLIAVAFTTVSFVPSPSRAQALERLFYYVDREDSYQSLVKNIDQITVLGPQVYTVDSLGVVFGELDSRVLALAKAHRVKVMPLVVNEAFNQPALRKLLSDTAARAGATRSLLQLCQQNGYWGIQFDIENVNIQDRDLLSSWYRETANALHRGGFTLSIAVVHRTEDNAGPTAYHRFLQDSWRAGYDLTALAKAGDFISLMTYSENTRRTPPGPVAALPWMRDNIEYFLKYVPREKLSLGIPTYGDHWYSREDRTIPERARSWAETVGWTWGSGIVERHGATMQWDSVAGVPYAYFSNGGVYEWVFLENARSFREKLNLARTYRLRGFSVWVLGPEDPAIWEILRGERKP
;
A
#
# COMPACT_ATOMS: atom_id res chain seq x y z
N MET A 1 33.13 -18.47 89.01
CA MET A 1 31.99 -19.14 88.32
C MET A 1 31.83 -18.42 86.97
N LEU A 2 32.29 -19.06 85.93
CA LEU A 2 32.28 -18.56 84.56
C LEU A 2 30.98 -18.94 83.85
N GLY A 3 30.23 -17.96 83.35
CA GLY A 3 29.01 -18.19 82.55
C GLY A 3 29.32 -18.37 81.07
N PRO A 4 28.48 -19.08 80.31
CA PRO A 4 28.85 -19.49 78.93
C PRO A 4 28.57 -18.40 77.91
N THR A 5 29.52 -18.21 77.02
CA THR A 5 29.49 -17.37 75.84
C THR A 5 28.53 -18.00 74.79
N ARG A 6 27.54 -17.22 74.35
CA ARG A 6 26.69 -17.57 73.18
C ARG A 6 27.37 -17.20 71.90
N ALA A 7 27.61 -18.20 71.06
CA ALA A 7 28.05 -17.97 69.66
C ALA A 7 26.83 -17.53 68.79
N ALA A 8 26.97 -16.41 68.11
CA ALA A 8 26.00 -15.94 67.13
C ALA A 8 26.34 -16.51 65.74
N ASN A 9 25.47 -17.33 65.22
CA ASN A 9 25.54 -17.83 63.83
C ASN A 9 25.07 -16.71 62.85
N LEU A 10 25.98 -16.17 62.09
CA LEU A 10 25.68 -15.31 60.92
C LEU A 10 25.32 -16.20 59.73
N ILE A 11 24.04 -16.17 59.31
CA ILE A 11 23.61 -16.77 58.05
C ILE A 11 23.85 -15.72 56.92
N ALA A 12 24.84 -15.98 56.08
CA ALA A 12 25.04 -15.19 54.87
C ALA A 12 24.05 -15.59 53.80
N VAL A 13 23.10 -14.73 53.49
CA VAL A 13 22.17 -14.88 52.35
C VAL A 13 22.85 -14.34 51.10
N ALA A 14 23.26 -15.25 50.22
CA ALA A 14 23.81 -14.87 48.92
C ALA A 14 22.65 -14.46 47.97
N PHE A 15 22.56 -13.18 47.63
CA PHE A 15 21.66 -12.70 46.57
C PHE A 15 22.29 -12.98 45.21
N THR A 16 21.80 -13.97 44.50
CA THR A 16 22.14 -14.19 43.08
C THR A 16 21.35 -13.22 42.25
N THR A 17 21.97 -12.13 41.76
CA THR A 17 21.38 -11.24 40.79
C THR A 17 21.34 -11.93 39.41
N VAL A 18 20.17 -12.42 39.01
CA VAL A 18 19.94 -12.90 37.63
C VAL A 18 19.91 -11.67 36.73
N SER A 19 21.00 -11.40 36.01
CA SER A 19 21.03 -10.41 34.95
C SER A 19 20.15 -10.89 33.79
N PHE A 20 18.97 -10.31 33.66
CA PHE A 20 18.11 -10.50 32.50
C PHE A 20 18.78 -9.80 31.30
N VAL A 21 19.56 -10.53 30.49
CA VAL A 21 20.01 -10.07 29.20
C VAL A 21 18.78 -10.17 28.28
N PRO A 22 18.19 -9.05 27.80
CA PRO A 22 17.10 -9.15 26.87
C PRO A 22 17.62 -9.85 25.61
N SER A 23 17.01 -10.99 25.27
CA SER A 23 17.28 -11.64 23.99
C SER A 23 17.07 -10.62 22.87
N PRO A 24 17.96 -10.58 21.86
CA PRO A 24 17.75 -9.66 20.74
C PRO A 24 16.36 -9.91 20.17
N SER A 25 15.53 -8.88 20.20
CA SER A 25 14.17 -8.93 19.66
C SER A 25 14.27 -9.42 18.22
N ARG A 26 13.79 -10.64 17.99
CA ARG A 26 13.76 -11.27 16.68
C ARG A 26 13.03 -10.31 15.75
N ALA A 27 13.74 -9.73 14.76
CA ALA A 27 13.14 -8.80 13.83
C ALA A 27 11.85 -9.41 13.28
N GLN A 28 10.72 -8.73 13.49
CA GLN A 28 9.43 -9.18 13.02
C GLN A 28 9.49 -9.26 11.50
N ALA A 29 9.18 -10.43 10.94
CA ALA A 29 9.13 -10.59 9.50
C ALA A 29 7.96 -9.77 8.94
N LEU A 30 8.22 -8.96 7.93
CA LEU A 30 7.22 -8.07 7.31
C LEU A 30 6.18 -8.88 6.53
N GLU A 31 4.90 -8.55 6.71
CA GLU A 31 3.83 -9.05 5.85
C GLU A 31 4.04 -8.54 4.42
N ARG A 32 3.90 -9.43 3.44
CA ARG A 32 4.17 -9.17 2.01
C ARG A 32 2.86 -9.23 1.25
N LEU A 33 2.15 -8.11 1.16
CA LEU A 33 0.94 -8.00 0.36
C LEU A 33 1.32 -7.57 -1.06
N PHE A 34 0.83 -8.29 -2.05
CA PHE A 34 0.99 -7.95 -3.46
C PHE A 34 -0.37 -7.80 -4.12
N TYR A 35 -0.56 -6.68 -4.80
CA TYR A 35 -1.76 -6.45 -5.58
C TYR A 35 -1.67 -7.14 -6.93
N TYR A 36 -2.78 -7.71 -7.34
CA TYR A 36 -2.97 -8.39 -8.60
C TYR A 36 -4.08 -7.68 -9.39
N VAL A 37 -3.86 -7.45 -10.65
CA VAL A 37 -4.88 -7.02 -11.61
C VAL A 37 -5.03 -8.11 -12.69
N ASP A 38 -6.22 -8.23 -13.26
CA ASP A 38 -6.50 -9.26 -14.25
C ASP A 38 -5.85 -8.93 -15.61
N ARG A 39 -4.54 -9.20 -15.68
CA ARG A 39 -3.68 -9.06 -16.86
C ARG A 39 -2.69 -10.22 -16.91
N GLU A 40 -2.28 -10.58 -18.11
CA GLU A 40 -1.39 -11.73 -18.32
C GLU A 40 -0.02 -11.54 -17.65
N ASP A 41 0.58 -10.34 -17.72
CA ASP A 41 1.85 -10.04 -17.06
C ASP A 41 1.77 -10.20 -15.54
N SER A 42 0.65 -9.77 -14.94
CA SER A 42 0.38 -9.89 -13.51
C SER A 42 0.22 -11.37 -13.10
N TYR A 43 -0.48 -12.16 -13.93
CA TYR A 43 -0.64 -13.60 -13.70
C TYR A 43 0.68 -14.35 -13.81
N GLN A 44 1.49 -14.08 -14.83
CA GLN A 44 2.80 -14.71 -15.01
C GLN A 44 3.77 -14.36 -13.87
N SER A 45 3.77 -13.13 -13.40
CA SER A 45 4.55 -12.74 -12.23
C SER A 45 4.08 -13.48 -10.98
N LEU A 46 2.76 -13.58 -10.76
CA LEU A 46 2.18 -14.33 -9.65
C LEU A 46 2.60 -15.80 -9.66
N VAL A 47 2.43 -16.51 -10.80
CA VAL A 47 2.80 -17.92 -10.93
C VAL A 47 4.26 -18.16 -10.58
N LYS A 48 5.15 -17.29 -11.07
CA LYS A 48 6.59 -17.44 -10.88
C LYS A 48 7.06 -17.16 -9.44
N ASN A 49 6.35 -16.31 -8.72
CA ASN A 49 6.87 -15.74 -7.46
C ASN A 49 5.92 -15.90 -6.26
N ILE A 50 4.86 -16.68 -6.39
CA ILE A 50 3.82 -16.82 -5.36
C ILE A 50 4.38 -17.22 -3.99
N ASP A 51 5.46 -17.98 -3.96
CA ASP A 51 6.13 -18.40 -2.71
C ASP A 51 6.74 -17.23 -1.92
N GLN A 52 6.88 -16.05 -2.53
CA GLN A 52 7.35 -14.85 -1.84
C GLN A 52 6.22 -13.99 -1.28
N ILE A 53 4.98 -14.32 -1.61
CA ILE A 53 3.78 -13.56 -1.23
C ILE A 53 3.15 -14.15 0.03
N THR A 54 2.69 -13.31 0.95
CA THR A 54 1.94 -13.75 2.13
C THR A 54 0.46 -13.43 2.04
N VAL A 55 0.13 -12.31 1.39
CA VAL A 55 -1.24 -11.87 1.11
C VAL A 55 -1.32 -11.45 -0.35
N LEU A 56 -2.27 -12.00 -1.08
CA LEU A 56 -2.61 -11.60 -2.44
C LEU A 56 -3.84 -10.70 -2.39
N GLY A 57 -3.73 -9.49 -2.96
CA GLY A 57 -4.80 -8.50 -3.04
C GLY A 57 -5.32 -8.33 -4.48
N PRO A 58 -6.22 -9.19 -4.98
CA PRO A 58 -6.79 -9.01 -6.31
C PRO A 58 -7.75 -7.81 -6.35
N GLN A 59 -7.55 -6.87 -7.28
CA GLN A 59 -8.47 -5.78 -7.54
C GLN A 59 -9.52 -6.24 -8.57
N VAL A 60 -10.61 -6.83 -8.09
CA VAL A 60 -11.59 -7.50 -8.95
C VAL A 60 -13.05 -7.17 -8.62
N TYR A 61 -13.33 -6.57 -7.46
CA TYR A 61 -14.71 -6.23 -7.11
C TYR A 61 -14.95 -4.74 -7.16
N THR A 62 -16.17 -4.38 -7.57
CA THR A 62 -16.67 -3.01 -7.59
C THR A 62 -17.97 -2.94 -6.80
N VAL A 63 -18.20 -1.85 -6.08
CA VAL A 63 -19.48 -1.55 -5.45
C VAL A 63 -20.10 -0.31 -6.12
N ASP A 64 -21.37 -0.41 -6.52
CA ASP A 64 -22.10 0.69 -7.12
C ASP A 64 -22.83 1.58 -6.09
N SER A 65 -23.53 2.60 -6.59
CA SER A 65 -24.30 3.54 -5.78
C SER A 65 -25.49 2.95 -5.04
N LEU A 66 -25.92 1.73 -5.38
CA LEU A 66 -27.03 1.00 -4.76
C LEU A 66 -26.55 -0.08 -3.78
N GLY A 67 -25.23 -0.23 -3.62
CA GLY A 67 -24.64 -1.25 -2.78
C GLY A 67 -24.54 -2.64 -3.41
N VAL A 68 -24.70 -2.72 -4.74
CA VAL A 68 -24.47 -3.96 -5.47
C VAL A 68 -22.98 -4.16 -5.64
N VAL A 69 -22.47 -5.29 -5.16
CA VAL A 69 -21.07 -5.70 -5.34
C VAL A 69 -21.01 -6.66 -6.52
N PHE A 70 -20.17 -6.35 -7.50
CA PHE A 70 -19.99 -7.16 -8.70
C PHE A 70 -18.50 -7.30 -9.05
N GLY A 71 -18.19 -8.32 -9.83
CA GLY A 71 -16.84 -8.72 -10.21
C GLY A 71 -16.61 -10.19 -9.92
N GLU A 72 -15.50 -10.70 -10.39
CA GLU A 72 -15.14 -12.11 -10.23
C GLU A 72 -13.61 -12.26 -10.20
N LEU A 73 -13.11 -13.11 -9.32
CA LEU A 73 -11.71 -13.50 -9.32
C LEU A 73 -11.53 -14.75 -10.19
N ASP A 74 -10.58 -14.68 -11.11
CA ASP A 74 -10.19 -15.86 -11.91
C ASP A 74 -9.91 -17.06 -10.99
N SER A 75 -10.62 -18.15 -11.25
CA SER A 75 -10.53 -19.40 -10.47
C SER A 75 -9.12 -19.97 -10.44
N ARG A 76 -8.31 -19.76 -11.50
CA ARG A 76 -6.90 -20.17 -11.57
C ARG A 76 -6.06 -19.44 -10.51
N VAL A 77 -6.29 -18.13 -10.32
CA VAL A 77 -5.60 -17.31 -9.30
C VAL A 77 -5.94 -17.79 -7.90
N LEU A 78 -7.24 -18.04 -7.65
CA LEU A 78 -7.69 -18.54 -6.35
C LEU A 78 -7.14 -19.95 -6.05
N ALA A 79 -7.16 -20.85 -7.04
CA ALA A 79 -6.63 -22.20 -6.89
C ALA A 79 -5.11 -22.18 -6.61
N LEU A 80 -4.37 -21.35 -7.33
CA LEU A 80 -2.93 -21.17 -7.14
C LEU A 80 -2.61 -20.66 -5.73
N ALA A 81 -3.31 -19.61 -5.29
CA ALA A 81 -3.13 -19.05 -3.96
C ALA A 81 -3.41 -20.09 -2.85
N LYS A 82 -4.48 -20.87 -2.99
CA LYS A 82 -4.83 -21.97 -2.07
C LYS A 82 -3.75 -23.06 -2.03
N ALA A 83 -3.23 -23.47 -3.19
CA ALA A 83 -2.18 -24.49 -3.28
C ALA A 83 -0.89 -24.08 -2.55
N HIS A 84 -0.55 -22.78 -2.58
CA HIS A 84 0.63 -22.22 -1.92
C HIS A 84 0.33 -21.63 -0.52
N ARG A 85 -0.89 -21.78 0.00
CA ARG A 85 -1.32 -21.27 1.31
C ARG A 85 -1.16 -19.75 1.44
N VAL A 86 -1.30 -19.02 0.34
CA VAL A 86 -1.30 -17.56 0.32
C VAL A 86 -2.70 -17.08 0.70
N LYS A 87 -2.76 -16.12 1.63
CA LYS A 87 -4.02 -15.48 2.02
C LYS A 87 -4.55 -14.63 0.87
N VAL A 88 -5.84 -14.75 0.55
CA VAL A 88 -6.47 -13.95 -0.50
C VAL A 88 -7.37 -12.89 0.15
N MET A 89 -7.12 -11.64 -0.16
CA MET A 89 -7.86 -10.46 0.33
C MET A 89 -8.20 -9.55 -0.86
N PRO A 90 -9.29 -9.85 -1.60
CA PRO A 90 -9.65 -9.03 -2.75
C PRO A 90 -9.99 -7.60 -2.35
N LEU A 91 -9.69 -6.67 -3.28
CA LEU A 91 -10.08 -5.28 -3.17
C LEU A 91 -11.51 -5.10 -3.68
N VAL A 92 -12.23 -4.20 -3.01
CA VAL A 92 -13.48 -3.64 -3.51
C VAL A 92 -13.30 -2.15 -3.73
N VAL A 93 -13.49 -1.69 -4.97
CA VAL A 93 -13.40 -0.28 -5.37
C VAL A 93 -14.80 0.32 -5.51
N ASN A 94 -14.95 1.63 -5.30
CA ASN A 94 -16.17 2.32 -5.68
C ASN A 94 -16.23 2.55 -7.21
N GLU A 95 -17.39 2.39 -7.78
CA GLU A 95 -17.62 2.45 -9.22
C GLU A 95 -17.01 3.73 -9.84
N ALA A 96 -16.08 3.55 -10.80
CA ALA A 96 -15.38 4.61 -11.52
C ALA A 96 -14.74 5.70 -10.62
N PHE A 97 -14.54 5.44 -9.33
CA PHE A 97 -14.14 6.43 -8.32
C PHE A 97 -15.06 7.66 -8.33
N ASN A 98 -16.35 7.46 -8.65
CA ASN A 98 -17.33 8.52 -8.81
C ASN A 98 -17.82 9.00 -7.44
N GLN A 99 -17.50 10.24 -7.09
CA GLN A 99 -17.81 10.82 -5.78
C GLN A 99 -19.33 10.97 -5.53
N PRO A 100 -20.17 11.46 -6.45
CA PRO A 100 -21.64 11.49 -6.28
C PRO A 100 -22.25 10.09 -6.09
N ALA A 101 -21.79 9.08 -6.83
CA ALA A 101 -22.25 7.71 -6.68
C ALA A 101 -21.88 7.13 -5.31
N LEU A 102 -20.65 7.38 -4.88
CA LEU A 102 -20.16 6.99 -3.55
C LEU A 102 -21.00 7.65 -2.44
N ARG A 103 -21.26 8.97 -2.53
CA ARG A 103 -22.11 9.67 -1.55
C ARG A 103 -23.49 9.05 -1.44
N LYS A 104 -24.10 8.67 -2.57
CA LYS A 104 -25.40 8.00 -2.59
C LYS A 104 -25.34 6.67 -1.82
N LEU A 105 -24.35 5.82 -2.09
CA LEU A 105 -24.10 4.58 -1.35
C LEU A 105 -23.94 4.85 0.14
N LEU A 106 -23.04 5.78 0.50
CA LEU A 106 -22.71 6.06 1.89
C LEU A 106 -23.88 6.64 2.70
N SER A 107 -24.78 7.37 2.04
CA SER A 107 -25.98 7.98 2.68
C SER A 107 -27.12 7.00 2.86
N ASP A 108 -27.16 5.89 2.12
CA ASP A 108 -28.22 4.88 2.18
C ASP A 108 -27.82 3.70 3.06
N THR A 109 -28.45 3.59 4.22
CA THR A 109 -28.18 2.50 5.18
C THR A 109 -28.54 1.12 4.62
N ALA A 110 -29.57 1.02 3.79
CA ALA A 110 -29.97 -0.24 3.16
C ALA A 110 -28.95 -0.69 2.11
N ALA A 111 -28.44 0.25 1.30
CA ALA A 111 -27.39 0.01 0.32
C ALA A 111 -26.08 -0.45 1.02
N ARG A 112 -25.63 0.27 2.06
CA ARG A 112 -24.45 -0.15 2.87
C ARG A 112 -24.62 -1.55 3.46
N ALA A 113 -25.79 -1.83 4.03
CA ALA A 113 -26.08 -3.14 4.61
C ALA A 113 -26.11 -4.25 3.53
N GLY A 114 -26.63 -3.95 2.34
CA GLY A 114 -26.61 -4.83 1.17
C GLY A 114 -25.18 -5.18 0.75
N ALA A 115 -24.35 -4.15 0.52
CA ALA A 115 -22.94 -4.31 0.19
C ALA A 115 -22.18 -5.14 1.23
N THR A 116 -22.36 -4.82 2.52
CA THR A 116 -21.74 -5.55 3.62
C THR A 116 -22.10 -7.03 3.63
N ARG A 117 -23.38 -7.39 3.39
CA ARG A 117 -23.80 -8.81 3.30
C ARG A 117 -23.15 -9.50 2.11
N SER A 118 -23.09 -8.84 0.95
CA SER A 118 -22.46 -9.39 -0.25
C SER A 118 -20.97 -9.67 -0.03
N LEU A 119 -20.25 -8.74 0.61
CA LEU A 119 -18.82 -8.90 0.93
C LEU A 119 -18.58 -10.07 1.91
N LEU A 120 -19.43 -10.21 2.93
CA LEU A 120 -19.37 -11.35 3.86
C LEU A 120 -19.62 -12.69 3.12
N GLN A 121 -20.61 -12.73 2.25
CA GLN A 121 -20.95 -13.87 1.42
C GLN A 121 -19.79 -14.28 0.49
N LEU A 122 -19.13 -13.31 -0.15
CA LEU A 122 -17.94 -13.54 -0.98
C LEU A 122 -16.81 -14.21 -0.18
N CYS A 123 -16.55 -13.74 1.04
CA CYS A 123 -15.55 -14.35 1.92
C CYS A 123 -15.90 -15.80 2.24
N GLN A 124 -17.16 -16.08 2.58
CA GLN A 124 -17.63 -17.42 2.93
C GLN A 124 -17.57 -18.40 1.76
N GLN A 125 -18.03 -17.98 0.60
CA GLN A 125 -18.11 -18.82 -0.59
C GLN A 125 -16.74 -19.16 -1.17
N ASN A 126 -15.80 -18.20 -1.17
CA ASN A 126 -14.49 -18.35 -1.80
C ASN A 126 -13.38 -18.74 -0.82
N GLY A 127 -13.63 -18.67 0.48
CA GLY A 127 -12.62 -18.89 1.50
C GLY A 127 -11.57 -17.80 1.51
N TYR A 128 -11.96 -16.55 1.28
CA TYR A 128 -11.06 -15.39 1.39
C TYR A 128 -10.64 -15.18 2.85
N TRP A 129 -9.46 -14.64 3.03
CA TRP A 129 -9.00 -14.22 4.37
C TRP A 129 -9.76 -12.99 4.86
N GLY A 130 -10.20 -12.14 3.95
CA GLY A 130 -10.93 -10.92 4.23
C GLY A 130 -11.16 -10.10 2.98
N ILE A 131 -11.51 -8.84 3.17
CA ILE A 131 -11.71 -7.83 2.11
C ILE A 131 -10.82 -6.62 2.40
N GLN A 132 -10.31 -5.99 1.34
CA GLN A 132 -9.71 -4.67 1.43
C GLN A 132 -10.60 -3.64 0.72
N PHE A 133 -10.97 -2.58 1.43
CA PHE A 133 -11.59 -1.41 0.81
C PHE A 133 -10.51 -0.63 0.06
N ASP A 134 -10.82 -0.30 -1.19
CA ASP A 134 -10.05 0.62 -2.03
C ASP A 134 -11.03 1.70 -2.53
N ILE A 135 -11.59 2.43 -1.58
CA ILE A 135 -12.62 3.44 -1.80
C ILE A 135 -11.94 4.80 -1.92
N GLU A 136 -11.88 5.30 -3.14
CA GLU A 136 -11.15 6.53 -3.46
C GLU A 136 -12.05 7.69 -3.87
N ASN A 137 -11.47 8.89 -4.00
CA ASN A 137 -12.17 10.13 -4.31
C ASN A 137 -13.28 10.42 -3.30
N VAL A 138 -12.96 10.27 -2.02
CA VAL A 138 -13.88 10.50 -0.90
C VAL A 138 -13.87 11.97 -0.52
N ASN A 139 -15.02 12.63 -0.62
CA ASN A 139 -15.15 14.01 -0.14
C ASN A 139 -15.03 14.09 1.38
N ILE A 140 -14.40 15.14 1.89
CA ILE A 140 -14.26 15.37 3.33
C ILE A 140 -15.60 15.37 4.06
N GLN A 141 -16.68 15.81 3.40
CA GLN A 141 -18.04 15.81 3.97
C GLN A 141 -18.62 14.40 4.16
N ASP A 142 -18.08 13.39 3.45
CA ASP A 142 -18.51 12.00 3.51
C ASP A 142 -17.64 11.15 4.45
N ARG A 143 -16.63 11.75 5.09
CA ARG A 143 -15.66 11.07 5.95
C ARG A 143 -16.31 10.23 7.06
N ASP A 144 -17.30 10.79 7.75
CA ASP A 144 -17.98 10.10 8.85
C ASP A 144 -18.92 9.00 8.35
N LEU A 145 -19.51 9.17 7.17
CA LEU A 145 -20.31 8.14 6.51
C LEU A 145 -19.44 6.96 6.08
N LEU A 146 -18.27 7.22 5.47
CA LEU A 146 -17.31 6.17 5.14
C LEU A 146 -16.85 5.42 6.39
N SER A 147 -16.49 6.15 7.44
CA SER A 147 -16.07 5.55 8.72
C SER A 147 -17.15 4.68 9.34
N SER A 148 -18.43 5.06 9.20
CA SER A 148 -19.58 4.30 9.67
C SER A 148 -19.76 3.01 8.88
N TRP A 149 -19.76 3.07 7.55
CA TRP A 149 -19.87 1.89 6.70
C TRP A 149 -18.69 0.93 6.89
N TYR A 150 -17.48 1.46 6.99
CA TYR A 150 -16.28 0.65 7.25
C TYR A 150 -16.40 -0.11 8.58
N ARG A 151 -16.84 0.56 9.65
CA ARG A 151 -17.08 -0.07 10.96
C ARG A 151 -18.21 -1.10 10.92
N GLU A 152 -19.32 -0.83 10.22
CA GLU A 152 -20.43 -1.76 10.01
C GLU A 152 -19.91 -3.06 9.34
N THR A 153 -19.11 -2.89 8.28
CA THR A 153 -18.52 -4.00 7.52
C THR A 153 -17.48 -4.76 8.37
N ALA A 154 -16.61 -4.05 9.10
CA ALA A 154 -15.64 -4.68 9.99
C ALA A 154 -16.33 -5.57 11.02
N ASN A 155 -17.37 -5.06 11.68
CA ASN A 155 -18.15 -5.83 12.66
C ASN A 155 -18.79 -7.09 12.06
N ALA A 156 -19.28 -7.02 10.82
CA ALA A 156 -19.88 -8.16 10.14
C ALA A 156 -18.83 -9.22 9.77
N LEU A 157 -17.72 -8.80 9.16
CA LEU A 157 -16.62 -9.68 8.76
C LEU A 157 -15.95 -10.33 9.97
N HIS A 158 -15.66 -9.57 11.04
CA HIS A 158 -15.04 -10.10 12.26
C HIS A 158 -15.91 -11.15 12.93
N ARG A 159 -17.25 -10.98 13.00
CA ARG A 159 -18.15 -12.02 13.48
C ARG A 159 -18.10 -13.30 12.65
N GLY A 160 -17.78 -13.18 11.35
CA GLY A 160 -17.56 -14.31 10.45
C GLY A 160 -16.15 -14.89 10.50
N GLY A 161 -15.23 -14.33 11.29
CA GLY A 161 -13.84 -14.74 11.37
C GLY A 161 -12.96 -14.20 10.23
N PHE A 162 -13.42 -13.17 9.51
CA PHE A 162 -12.71 -12.56 8.38
C PHE A 162 -12.09 -11.21 8.75
N THR A 163 -11.07 -10.81 8.01
CA THR A 163 -10.31 -9.57 8.17
C THR A 163 -10.89 -8.47 7.29
N LEU A 164 -10.83 -7.20 7.75
CA LEU A 164 -11.10 -6.02 6.93
C LEU A 164 -9.93 -5.05 6.99
N SER A 165 -9.43 -4.66 5.84
CA SER A 165 -8.45 -3.57 5.69
C SER A 165 -8.93 -2.49 4.74
N ILE A 166 -8.20 -1.39 4.66
CA ILE A 166 -8.46 -0.31 3.72
C ILE A 166 -7.16 0.21 3.14
N ALA A 167 -7.12 0.46 1.81
CA ALA A 167 -6.11 1.26 1.16
C ALA A 167 -6.47 2.74 1.31
N VAL A 168 -5.50 3.57 1.68
CA VAL A 168 -5.71 5.00 1.93
C VAL A 168 -4.66 5.80 1.17
N VAL A 169 -5.11 6.82 0.45
CA VAL A 169 -4.24 7.74 -0.29
C VAL A 169 -3.27 8.48 0.63
N HIS A 170 -2.13 8.82 0.09
CA HIS A 170 -1.06 9.54 0.78
C HIS A 170 -1.52 10.90 1.32
N ARG A 171 -0.95 11.28 2.48
CA ARG A 171 -1.17 12.57 3.11
C ARG A 171 0.00 12.88 4.06
N THR A 172 0.55 14.08 3.97
CA THR A 172 1.71 14.53 4.78
C THR A 172 1.35 15.60 5.79
N GLU A 173 0.20 16.27 5.62
CA GLU A 173 -0.23 17.37 6.47
C GLU A 173 -1.75 17.55 6.46
N ASP A 174 -2.27 18.35 7.40
CA ASP A 174 -3.70 18.66 7.50
C ASP A 174 -4.09 19.88 6.66
N ASN A 175 -3.14 20.71 6.28
CA ASN A 175 -3.38 21.91 5.48
C ASN A 175 -3.61 21.55 4.01
N ALA A 176 -4.57 22.23 3.41
CA ALA A 176 -4.90 22.01 2.01
C ALA A 176 -3.80 22.50 1.04
N GLY A 177 -2.97 23.44 1.46
CA GLY A 177 -2.01 24.12 0.60
C GLY A 177 -2.59 25.36 -0.12
N PRO A 178 -1.75 26.13 -0.85
CA PRO A 178 -2.09 27.50 -1.23
C PRO A 178 -3.03 27.64 -2.42
N THR A 179 -3.13 26.63 -3.30
CA THR A 179 -3.89 26.75 -4.55
C THR A 179 -5.27 26.09 -4.49
N ALA A 180 -6.18 26.45 -5.41
CA ALA A 180 -7.47 25.79 -5.55
C ALA A 180 -7.32 24.29 -5.84
N TYR A 181 -6.28 23.88 -6.59
CA TYR A 181 -6.01 22.48 -6.87
C TYR A 181 -5.57 21.71 -5.60
N HIS A 182 -4.73 22.30 -4.76
CA HIS A 182 -4.36 21.69 -3.49
C HIS A 182 -5.59 21.51 -2.58
N ARG A 183 -6.49 22.50 -2.52
CA ARG A 183 -7.75 22.37 -1.78
C ARG A 183 -8.63 21.26 -2.32
N PHE A 184 -8.76 21.17 -3.66
CA PHE A 184 -9.49 20.09 -4.30
C PHE A 184 -8.92 18.70 -3.92
N LEU A 185 -7.59 18.53 -3.96
CA LEU A 185 -6.95 17.28 -3.57
C LEU A 185 -7.20 16.95 -2.09
N GLN A 186 -7.12 17.97 -1.23
CA GLN A 186 -7.39 17.80 0.20
C GLN A 186 -8.85 17.38 0.44
N ASP A 187 -9.79 18.13 -0.11
CA ASP A 187 -11.22 17.95 0.16
C ASP A 187 -11.81 16.70 -0.52
N SER A 188 -11.27 16.29 -1.66
CA SER A 188 -11.86 15.23 -2.48
C SER A 188 -11.07 13.91 -2.49
N TRP A 189 -9.80 13.91 -2.01
CA TRP A 189 -8.96 12.72 -2.07
C TRP A 189 -8.30 12.37 -0.74
N ARG A 190 -7.91 13.35 0.08
CA ARG A 190 -7.04 13.10 1.24
C ARG A 190 -7.75 13.17 2.58
N ALA A 191 -8.60 14.18 2.78
CA ALA A 191 -9.25 14.43 4.06
C ALA A 191 -10.53 13.63 4.30
N GLY A 192 -11.00 12.88 3.29
CA GLY A 192 -12.16 12.00 3.39
C GLY A 192 -11.96 10.75 4.26
N TYR A 193 -10.77 10.57 4.85
CA TYR A 193 -10.45 9.42 5.69
C TYR A 193 -10.17 9.85 7.14
N ASP A 194 -10.97 9.33 8.08
CA ASP A 194 -10.66 9.40 9.50
C ASP A 194 -9.73 8.26 9.87
N LEU A 195 -8.42 8.51 9.84
CA LEU A 195 -7.40 7.51 10.07
C LEU A 195 -7.55 6.81 11.43
N THR A 196 -7.94 7.56 12.47
CA THR A 196 -8.14 7.00 13.83
C THR A 196 -9.33 6.06 13.87
N ALA A 197 -10.47 6.48 13.30
CA ALA A 197 -11.67 5.64 13.24
C ALA A 197 -11.45 4.38 12.40
N LEU A 198 -10.77 4.51 11.25
CA LEU A 198 -10.43 3.39 10.37
C LEU A 198 -9.46 2.41 11.05
N ALA A 199 -8.38 2.89 11.67
CA ALA A 199 -7.43 2.05 12.39
C ALA A 199 -8.06 1.34 13.59
N LYS A 200 -9.05 1.96 14.24
CA LYS A 200 -9.78 1.36 15.36
C LYS A 200 -10.72 0.25 14.89
N ALA A 201 -11.40 0.45 13.76
CA ALA A 201 -12.42 -0.49 13.28
C ALA A 201 -11.84 -1.69 12.52
N GLY A 202 -10.85 -1.45 11.66
CA GLY A 202 -10.25 -2.47 10.81
C GLY A 202 -8.96 -3.06 11.38
N ASP A 203 -8.40 -4.00 10.63
CA ASP A 203 -7.22 -4.78 11.03
C ASP A 203 -5.92 -4.09 10.63
N PHE A 204 -5.88 -3.45 9.46
CA PHE A 204 -4.73 -2.66 9.01
C PHE A 204 -5.11 -1.67 7.90
N ILE A 205 -4.22 -0.72 7.67
CA ILE A 205 -4.29 0.28 6.61
C ILE A 205 -3.10 0.06 5.67
N SER A 206 -3.36 -0.05 4.37
CA SER A 206 -2.36 0.05 3.32
C SER A 206 -2.22 1.51 2.90
N LEU A 207 -1.12 2.14 3.26
CA LEU A 207 -0.83 3.52 2.87
C LEU A 207 -0.33 3.54 1.43
N MET A 208 -1.05 4.18 0.53
CA MET A 208 -0.68 4.30 -0.88
C MET A 208 0.40 5.36 -1.09
N THR A 209 1.66 5.01 -0.80
CA THR A 209 2.84 5.88 -1.01
C THR A 209 3.37 5.76 -2.43
N TYR A 210 2.54 6.11 -3.40
CA TYR A 210 2.86 6.21 -4.82
C TYR A 210 2.01 7.29 -5.49
N SER A 211 2.31 7.61 -6.75
CA SER A 211 1.73 8.75 -7.48
C SER A 211 2.07 10.12 -6.84
N GLU A 212 3.29 10.26 -6.30
CA GLU A 212 3.82 11.55 -5.83
C GLU A 212 3.84 12.55 -6.96
N ASN A 213 4.41 12.15 -8.11
CA ASN A 213 4.37 12.88 -9.35
C ASN A 213 3.45 12.18 -10.35
N THR A 214 2.71 12.94 -11.12
CA THR A 214 1.73 12.47 -12.10
C THR A 214 1.79 13.35 -13.34
N ARG A 215 1.08 12.99 -14.39
CA ARG A 215 0.93 13.85 -15.60
C ARG A 215 0.51 15.31 -15.32
N ARG A 216 0.15 15.65 -14.09
CA ARG A 216 -0.26 17.00 -13.67
C ARG A 216 0.82 17.75 -12.89
N THR A 217 1.95 17.11 -12.63
CA THR A 217 3.12 17.71 -11.97
C THR A 217 4.30 17.80 -12.95
N PRO A 218 5.39 18.47 -12.61
CA PRO A 218 6.66 18.30 -13.30
C PRO A 218 7.14 16.84 -13.30
N PRO A 219 8.05 16.43 -14.22
CA PRO A 219 8.68 15.13 -14.20
C PRO A 219 9.33 14.84 -12.84
N GLY A 220 9.11 13.63 -12.34
CA GLY A 220 9.63 13.22 -11.04
C GLY A 220 9.33 11.75 -10.72
N PRO A 221 9.88 11.23 -9.63
CA PRO A 221 9.67 9.85 -9.20
C PRO A 221 8.20 9.58 -8.80
N VAL A 222 7.76 8.34 -8.97
CA VAL A 222 6.45 7.88 -8.49
C VAL A 222 6.39 7.92 -6.96
N ALA A 223 7.54 7.69 -6.29
CA ALA A 223 7.63 7.67 -4.83
C ALA A 223 9.08 7.95 -4.37
N ALA A 224 9.39 9.19 -4.02
CA ALA A 224 10.67 9.55 -3.44
C ALA A 224 10.77 9.14 -1.95
N LEU A 225 11.95 8.72 -1.49
CA LEU A 225 12.17 8.31 -0.10
C LEU A 225 11.82 9.39 0.94
N PRO A 226 12.19 10.68 0.76
CA PRO A 226 11.79 11.72 1.70
C PRO A 226 10.27 11.87 1.81
N TRP A 227 9.59 11.92 0.66
CA TRP A 227 8.14 12.03 0.63
C TRP A 227 7.45 10.80 1.24
N MET A 228 7.94 9.58 1.00
CA MET A 228 7.43 8.37 1.66
C MET A 228 7.60 8.44 3.18
N ARG A 229 8.73 8.97 3.66
CA ARG A 229 9.00 9.17 5.09
C ARG A 229 7.99 10.14 5.71
N ASP A 230 7.75 11.28 5.08
CA ASP A 230 6.79 12.28 5.56
C ASP A 230 5.38 11.70 5.67
N ASN A 231 4.98 10.86 4.71
CA ASN A 231 3.72 10.14 4.74
C ASN A 231 3.64 9.14 5.91
N ILE A 232 4.68 8.32 6.11
CA ILE A 232 4.75 7.37 7.23
C ILE A 232 4.62 8.13 8.57
N GLU A 233 5.39 9.20 8.75
CA GLU A 233 5.41 9.99 9.98
C GLU A 233 4.07 10.67 10.24
N TYR A 234 3.39 11.13 9.19
CA TYR A 234 2.04 11.66 9.32
C TYR A 234 1.04 10.59 9.76
N PHE A 235 1.02 9.42 9.11
CA PHE A 235 0.10 8.34 9.44
C PHE A 235 0.34 7.77 10.83
N LEU A 236 1.58 7.67 11.29
CA LEU A 236 1.92 7.18 12.62
C LEU A 236 1.41 8.07 13.76
N LYS A 237 0.93 9.29 13.49
CA LYS A 237 0.22 10.12 14.48
C LYS A 237 -1.15 9.54 14.83
N TYR A 238 -1.76 8.75 13.94
CA TYR A 238 -3.14 8.28 14.02
C TYR A 238 -3.28 6.76 13.99
N VAL A 239 -2.33 6.06 13.36
CA VAL A 239 -2.37 4.63 13.08
C VAL A 239 -1.23 3.92 13.82
N PRO A 240 -1.51 2.93 14.65
CA PRO A 240 -0.47 2.10 15.25
C PRO A 240 0.39 1.45 14.17
N ARG A 241 1.72 1.42 14.36
CA ARG A 241 2.67 0.90 13.36
C ARG A 241 2.41 -0.54 12.94
N GLU A 242 1.94 -1.36 13.86
CA GLU A 242 1.56 -2.76 13.63
C GLU A 242 0.28 -2.92 12.80
N LYS A 243 -0.42 -1.81 12.53
CA LYS A 243 -1.57 -1.72 11.63
C LYS A 243 -1.28 -0.94 10.36
N LEU A 244 -0.04 -0.51 10.11
CA LEU A 244 0.32 0.26 8.92
C LEU A 244 1.17 -0.58 7.97
N SER A 245 0.70 -0.77 6.73
CA SER A 245 1.41 -1.42 5.62
C SER A 245 1.86 -0.35 4.63
N LEU A 246 3.15 -0.36 4.25
CA LEU A 246 3.74 0.63 3.37
C LEU A 246 3.48 0.30 1.91
N GLY A 247 2.82 1.16 1.17
CA GLY A 247 2.67 1.06 -0.28
C GLY A 247 4.02 1.20 -0.99
N ILE A 248 4.39 0.25 -1.83
CA ILE A 248 5.61 0.30 -2.64
C ILE A 248 5.22 0.15 -4.10
N PRO A 249 5.52 1.14 -4.98
CA PRO A 249 5.28 0.99 -6.41
C PRO A 249 6.31 0.07 -7.06
N THR A 250 5.90 -0.58 -8.15
CA THR A 250 6.78 -1.38 -9.02
C THR A 250 6.77 -0.89 -10.46
N TYR A 251 6.23 0.29 -10.68
CA TYR A 251 6.12 0.96 -11.96
C TYR A 251 6.81 2.33 -11.88
N GLY A 252 7.04 2.92 -13.03
CA GLY A 252 7.53 4.28 -13.17
C GLY A 252 6.73 5.05 -14.21
N ASP A 253 7.21 6.22 -14.58
CA ASP A 253 6.59 7.05 -15.61
C ASP A 253 7.61 7.50 -16.63
N HIS A 254 7.19 7.54 -17.91
CA HIS A 254 7.87 8.16 -19.02
C HIS A 254 7.20 9.49 -19.34
N TRP A 255 7.96 10.56 -19.21
CA TRP A 255 7.51 11.94 -19.44
C TRP A 255 8.03 12.41 -20.79
N TYR A 256 7.10 12.84 -21.67
CA TYR A 256 7.42 13.32 -22.99
C TYR A 256 6.48 14.44 -23.42
N SER A 257 6.87 15.18 -24.44
CA SER A 257 5.99 16.18 -25.06
C SER A 257 5.06 15.50 -26.05
N ARG A 258 3.80 15.83 -25.95
CA ARG A 258 2.76 15.33 -26.85
C ARG A 258 2.02 16.48 -27.49
N GLU A 259 1.61 16.32 -28.74
CA GLU A 259 0.76 17.25 -29.43
C GLU A 259 -0.54 17.47 -28.68
N ASP A 260 -0.95 18.74 -28.54
CA ASP A 260 -2.24 19.09 -27.97
C ASP A 260 -3.33 18.92 -29.04
N ARG A 261 -4.17 17.91 -28.91
CA ARG A 261 -5.27 17.65 -29.86
C ARG A 261 -6.30 18.78 -29.95
N THR A 262 -6.37 19.64 -28.94
CA THR A 262 -7.30 20.78 -28.92
C THR A 262 -6.70 22.04 -29.49
N ILE A 263 -5.38 22.16 -29.47
CA ILE A 263 -4.58 23.28 -30.01
C ILE A 263 -3.34 22.66 -30.65
N PRO A 264 -3.40 22.31 -31.95
CA PRO A 264 -2.35 21.55 -32.63
C PRO A 264 -0.95 22.18 -32.59
N GLU A 265 -0.86 23.53 -32.48
CA GLU A 265 0.39 24.25 -32.40
C GLU A 265 1.04 24.21 -31.00
N ARG A 266 0.41 23.52 -30.02
CA ARG A 266 0.93 23.40 -28.67
C ARG A 266 1.37 21.98 -28.39
N ALA A 267 2.56 21.86 -27.80
CA ALA A 267 2.98 20.64 -27.14
C ALA A 267 2.56 20.67 -25.66
N ARG A 268 2.11 19.54 -25.12
CA ARG A 268 1.87 19.32 -23.69
C ARG A 268 2.86 18.32 -23.14
N SER A 269 3.30 18.54 -21.91
CA SER A 269 3.94 17.49 -21.14
C SER A 269 2.94 16.40 -20.83
N TRP A 270 3.35 15.15 -21.00
CA TRP A 270 2.56 13.97 -20.77
C TRP A 270 3.37 12.96 -19.95
N ALA A 271 2.73 12.24 -19.05
CA ALA A 271 3.33 11.10 -18.37
C ALA A 271 2.55 9.84 -18.70
N GLU A 272 3.27 8.80 -19.04
CA GLU A 272 2.73 7.46 -19.29
C GLU A 272 3.37 6.48 -18.32
N THR A 273 2.53 5.70 -17.63
CA THR A 273 3.01 4.70 -16.70
C THR A 273 3.69 3.57 -17.45
N VAL A 274 4.89 3.20 -17.03
CA VAL A 274 5.72 2.17 -17.63
C VAL A 274 6.25 1.20 -16.59
N GLY A 275 6.29 -0.09 -16.96
CA GLY A 275 6.99 -1.10 -16.17
C GLY A 275 8.50 -1.06 -16.43
N TRP A 276 9.25 -1.80 -15.60
CA TRP A 276 10.70 -1.86 -15.67
C TRP A 276 11.22 -2.22 -17.08
N THR A 277 10.73 -3.31 -17.65
CA THR A 277 11.21 -3.80 -18.96
C THR A 277 10.97 -2.79 -20.09
N TRP A 278 9.79 -2.18 -20.12
CA TRP A 278 9.45 -1.20 -21.15
C TRP A 278 10.21 0.11 -20.93
N GLY A 279 10.24 0.62 -19.71
CA GLY A 279 10.91 1.87 -19.36
C GLY A 279 12.42 1.81 -19.56
N SER A 280 13.09 0.73 -19.15
CA SER A 280 14.53 0.52 -19.40
C SER A 280 14.82 0.39 -20.90
N GLY A 281 13.94 -0.28 -21.65
CA GLY A 281 14.05 -0.39 -23.10
C GLY A 281 13.88 0.95 -23.82
N ILE A 282 13.09 1.91 -23.30
CA ILE A 282 13.02 3.28 -23.81
C ILE A 282 14.40 3.93 -23.65
N VAL A 283 14.98 3.88 -22.47
CA VAL A 283 16.29 4.49 -22.17
C VAL A 283 17.38 3.92 -23.08
N GLU A 284 17.41 2.60 -23.27
CA GLU A 284 18.37 1.92 -24.13
C GLU A 284 18.23 2.33 -25.61
N ARG A 285 17.00 2.35 -26.15
CA ARG A 285 16.74 2.74 -27.56
C ARG A 285 17.18 4.16 -27.89
N HIS A 286 17.18 5.07 -26.90
CA HIS A 286 17.66 6.44 -27.07
C HIS A 286 19.14 6.63 -26.71
N GLY A 287 19.88 5.53 -26.43
CA GLY A 287 21.29 5.58 -26.05
C GLY A 287 21.56 6.37 -24.76
N ALA A 288 20.53 6.53 -23.93
CA ALA A 288 20.64 7.26 -22.67
C ALA A 288 21.19 6.36 -21.56
N THR A 289 21.74 6.97 -20.52
CA THR A 289 22.29 6.26 -19.36
C THR A 289 21.34 6.38 -18.18
N MET A 290 20.99 5.25 -17.59
CA MET A 290 20.26 5.22 -16.34
C MET A 290 21.15 5.77 -15.20
N GLN A 291 20.67 6.80 -14.53
CA GLN A 291 21.29 7.46 -13.40
C GLN A 291 20.59 7.05 -12.10
N TRP A 292 21.17 7.43 -10.98
CA TRP A 292 20.60 7.21 -9.66
C TRP A 292 20.39 8.53 -8.94
N ASP A 293 19.16 8.86 -8.60
CA ASP A 293 18.85 9.95 -7.68
C ASP A 293 19.04 9.45 -6.24
N SER A 294 20.11 9.90 -5.60
CA SER A 294 20.46 9.47 -4.23
C SER A 294 19.54 10.06 -3.15
N VAL A 295 18.83 11.14 -3.44
CA VAL A 295 17.86 11.76 -2.52
C VAL A 295 16.51 11.08 -2.65
N ALA A 296 16.00 10.96 -3.86
CA ALA A 296 14.73 10.30 -4.13
C ALA A 296 14.81 8.77 -3.94
N GLY A 297 16.00 8.18 -4.09
CA GLY A 297 16.23 6.74 -4.00
C GLY A 297 15.62 5.96 -5.16
N VAL A 298 15.72 6.51 -6.37
CA VAL A 298 15.15 5.92 -7.60
C VAL A 298 16.10 6.03 -8.79
N PRO A 299 16.02 5.10 -9.76
CA PRO A 299 16.70 5.26 -11.04
C PRO A 299 15.92 6.22 -11.94
N TYR A 300 16.64 7.03 -12.70
CA TYR A 300 16.07 7.93 -13.70
C TYR A 300 16.98 8.07 -14.91
N ALA A 301 16.42 8.50 -16.02
CA ALA A 301 17.16 8.93 -17.20
C ALA A 301 16.45 10.12 -17.84
N TYR A 302 17.21 10.88 -18.61
CA TYR A 302 16.66 11.90 -19.52
C TYR A 302 17.45 11.90 -20.82
N PHE A 303 16.81 12.28 -21.90
CA PHE A 303 17.40 12.34 -23.24
C PHE A 303 16.64 13.36 -24.10
N SER A 304 17.29 13.82 -25.18
CA SER A 304 16.63 14.67 -26.16
C SER A 304 16.04 13.82 -27.28
N ASN A 305 14.79 14.05 -27.60
CA ASN A 305 14.09 13.42 -28.70
C ASN A 305 13.36 14.51 -29.53
N GLY A 306 13.73 14.69 -30.79
CA GLY A 306 13.15 15.71 -31.64
C GLY A 306 13.29 17.16 -31.11
N GLY A 307 14.35 17.48 -30.36
CA GLY A 307 14.60 18.78 -29.77
C GLY A 307 13.89 19.10 -28.47
N VAL A 308 13.16 18.13 -27.91
CA VAL A 308 12.56 18.20 -26.57
C VAL A 308 13.17 17.16 -25.63
N TYR A 309 13.19 17.46 -24.34
CA TYR A 309 13.66 16.52 -23.34
C TYR A 309 12.54 15.60 -22.90
N GLU A 310 12.87 14.31 -22.84
CA GLU A 310 12.06 13.26 -22.24
C GLU A 310 12.72 12.76 -20.96
N TRP A 311 11.91 12.31 -19.99
CA TRP A 311 12.35 11.84 -18.70
C TRP A 311 11.73 10.49 -18.42
N VAL A 312 12.53 9.58 -17.88
CA VAL A 312 12.05 8.28 -17.41
C VAL A 312 12.45 8.13 -15.96
N PHE A 313 11.49 7.97 -15.07
CA PHE A 313 11.70 7.60 -13.69
C PHE A 313 11.15 6.20 -13.49
N LEU A 314 11.94 5.30 -12.90
CA LEU A 314 11.56 3.90 -12.72
C LEU A 314 11.67 3.46 -11.27
N GLU A 315 11.14 2.27 -11.01
CA GLU A 315 11.43 1.49 -9.81
C GLU A 315 12.23 0.25 -10.20
N ASN A 316 13.27 -0.07 -9.41
CA ASN A 316 14.09 -1.26 -9.61
C ASN A 316 14.39 -1.96 -8.28
N ALA A 317 15.16 -3.03 -8.32
CA ALA A 317 15.53 -3.78 -7.12
C ALA A 317 16.23 -2.93 -6.06
N ARG A 318 17.08 -1.96 -6.45
CA ARG A 318 17.73 -1.06 -5.50
C ARG A 318 16.73 -0.14 -4.82
N SER A 319 15.86 0.54 -5.58
CA SER A 319 14.83 1.42 -5.01
C SER A 319 13.82 0.66 -4.16
N PHE A 320 13.44 -0.56 -4.58
CA PHE A 320 12.60 -1.45 -3.78
C PHE A 320 13.24 -1.79 -2.44
N ARG A 321 14.54 -2.10 -2.40
CA ARG A 321 15.28 -2.38 -1.15
C ARG A 321 15.29 -1.16 -0.22
N GLU A 322 15.52 0.04 -0.75
CA GLU A 322 15.50 1.27 0.05
C GLU A 322 14.10 1.51 0.68
N LYS A 323 13.04 1.31 -0.08
CA LYS A 323 11.66 1.44 0.41
C LYS A 323 11.31 0.36 1.42
N LEU A 324 11.77 -0.87 1.21
CA LEU A 324 11.62 -1.95 2.17
C LEU A 324 12.34 -1.66 3.49
N ASN A 325 13.49 -0.99 3.43
CA ASN A 325 14.22 -0.53 4.61
C ASN A 325 13.44 0.52 5.39
N LEU A 326 12.63 1.38 4.75
CA LEU A 326 11.72 2.28 5.47
C LEU A 326 10.72 1.48 6.30
N ALA A 327 10.05 0.48 5.72
CA ALA A 327 9.09 -0.35 6.45
C ALA A 327 9.73 -1.00 7.69
N ARG A 328 10.99 -1.44 7.60
CA ARG A 328 11.75 -2.00 8.73
C ARG A 328 12.11 -0.95 9.77
N THR A 329 12.65 0.18 9.34
CA THR A 329 13.09 1.28 10.21
C THR A 329 11.95 1.77 11.08
N TYR A 330 10.77 1.93 10.50
CA TYR A 330 9.56 2.34 11.23
C TYR A 330 8.85 1.17 11.93
N ARG A 331 9.34 -0.07 11.76
CA ARG A 331 8.74 -1.30 12.34
C ARG A 331 7.27 -1.43 11.99
N LEU A 332 6.96 -1.21 10.72
CA LEU A 332 5.60 -1.31 10.22
C LEU A 332 5.13 -2.77 10.18
N ARG A 333 3.81 -3.00 10.04
CA ARG A 333 3.22 -4.32 9.83
C ARG A 333 3.86 -5.07 8.67
N GLY A 334 4.05 -4.38 7.56
CA GLY A 334 4.55 -4.94 6.33
C GLY A 334 4.56 -3.91 5.20
N PHE A 335 4.45 -4.41 4.00
CA PHE A 335 4.37 -3.60 2.80
C PHE A 335 3.33 -4.14 1.82
N SER A 336 2.80 -3.24 0.97
CA SER A 336 1.77 -3.51 -0.03
C SER A 336 2.28 -3.05 -1.40
N VAL A 337 2.51 -3.98 -2.32
CA VAL A 337 3.15 -3.69 -3.61
C VAL A 337 2.09 -3.44 -4.69
N TRP A 338 2.09 -2.27 -5.26
CA TRP A 338 1.31 -1.92 -6.45
C TRP A 338 2.22 -1.86 -7.67
N VAL A 339 2.25 -2.85 -8.52
CA VAL A 339 1.39 -4.02 -8.72
C VAL A 339 2.25 -5.16 -9.31
N LEU A 340 1.76 -6.39 -9.32
CA LEU A 340 2.40 -7.51 -10.03
C LEU A 340 2.41 -7.28 -11.54
N GLY A 341 3.50 -7.64 -12.22
CA GLY A 341 3.70 -7.62 -13.66
C GLY A 341 4.70 -6.58 -14.15
N PRO A 342 4.62 -5.29 -13.79
CA PRO A 342 5.56 -4.27 -14.26
C PRO A 342 6.89 -4.22 -13.51
N GLU A 343 7.07 -5.00 -12.44
CA GLU A 343 8.24 -4.95 -11.57
C GLU A 343 9.56 -5.33 -12.26
N ASP A 344 10.67 -4.78 -11.74
CA ASP A 344 12.02 -5.33 -11.99
C ASP A 344 12.10 -6.75 -11.41
N PRO A 345 12.34 -7.78 -12.22
CA PRO A 345 12.41 -9.16 -11.73
C PRO A 345 13.42 -9.39 -10.60
N ALA A 346 14.42 -8.52 -10.47
CA ALA A 346 15.43 -8.63 -9.43
C ALA A 346 14.91 -8.30 -8.01
N ILE A 347 13.70 -7.71 -7.85
CA ILE A 347 13.08 -7.55 -6.52
C ILE A 347 12.84 -8.89 -5.83
N TRP A 348 12.57 -9.94 -6.61
CA TRP A 348 12.28 -11.26 -6.07
C TRP A 348 13.52 -11.92 -5.44
N GLU A 349 14.72 -11.60 -5.94
CA GLU A 349 15.98 -12.05 -5.31
C GLU A 349 16.14 -11.45 -3.91
N ILE A 350 15.78 -10.16 -3.75
CA ILE A 350 15.78 -9.51 -2.43
C ILE A 350 14.85 -10.26 -1.47
N LEU A 351 13.64 -10.56 -1.92
CA LEU A 351 12.64 -11.21 -1.09
C LEU A 351 12.98 -12.68 -0.77
N ARG A 352 13.65 -13.40 -1.70
CA ARG A 352 14.16 -14.75 -1.45
C ARG A 352 15.27 -14.78 -0.41
N GLY A 353 16.12 -13.74 -0.38
CA GLY A 353 17.16 -13.56 0.63
C GLY A 353 16.64 -13.20 2.01
N GLU A 354 15.35 -12.92 2.15
CA GLU A 354 14.74 -12.50 3.40
C GLU A 354 13.85 -13.57 3.99
N ARG A 355 13.77 -13.57 5.32
CA ARG A 355 12.88 -14.50 6.02
C ARG A 355 11.41 -14.15 5.74
N LYS A 356 10.63 -15.13 5.30
CA LYS A 356 9.17 -15.04 5.19
C LYS A 356 8.53 -15.05 6.60
N PRO A 357 7.45 -14.26 6.87
CA PRO A 357 6.73 -14.27 8.15
C PRO A 357 6.13 -15.64 8.50
#